data_dbfc96e777dc5749951bb3d1d2aecc94
#
_entry.id   dbfc96e777dc5749951bb3d1d2aecc94
#
_cell.length_a   1.000
_cell.length_b   1.000
_cell.length_c   1.000
_cell.angle_alpha   90.00
_cell.angle_beta   90.00
_cell.angle_gamma   90.00
#
_symmetry.space_group_name_H-M   'P 1'
#
loop_
_entity.id
_entity.type
_entity.pdbx_description
1 polymer ?
#
loop_
_entity_poly.entity_id
_entity_poly.type
_entity_poly.pdbx_seq_one_letter_code
_entity_poly.pdbx_strand_id
1 'polypeptide(L)'
;VQAEDGRWLSLDSKALHKQAQAISHRYDSILNTLLSNDMGYTFTARDHGVNKEPTWEIEGISESLMESFSKRRRGAQPAYKRLVEEFVSARGTTPNSVEVGRLWQEAILETRDAKREPESLSELRAGWKSEVSVRDNGQEELASIAQLAANSGHDERPLFDAEAHLSGLIDDVLATVTRRRSYFRTSHVATAAGGKLQGYRFNSLSERDLIHATVVEAIVRDKAIALNDFDVLELPEALKNTAGKARDTRADSELYTTKDILDTEDKALAALNEPVAAFAPTAAIDKALDEHEKQAGFRLNAGQESMARYLLTCGTLAATGVGPAGTGKTASMRLVANVWANEGRNVIGLAPSAQAADVLSEDLGFDAFTIDKLTYTWRGNHPTKPGHSLKDLPVSINAGDMIIVDEAGMASTPNIGSLLEIAEEAGAVVRFIGDHKQLGAVENGGLFGAMVNAAERTDNQLSEVVRFGGDSEQSATSLRLREGDSSTFDFYLERGWVNGGARS
;
A
#
# COMPACT_ATOMS: atom_id res chain seq x y z
N VAL A 1 -21.41 28.50 -9.30
CA VAL A 1 -22.21 27.83 -10.34
C VAL A 1 -23.64 28.29 -10.21
N GLN A 2 -24.28 28.64 -11.33
CA GLN A 2 -25.69 28.96 -11.33
C GLN A 2 -26.51 27.68 -11.45
N ALA A 3 -27.37 27.42 -10.47
CA ALA A 3 -28.30 26.30 -10.50
C ALA A 3 -29.44 26.52 -11.50
N GLU A 4 -30.15 25.46 -11.89
CA GLU A 4 -31.26 25.53 -12.83
C GLU A 4 -32.38 26.47 -12.36
N ASP A 5 -32.53 26.68 -11.05
CA ASP A 5 -33.46 27.62 -10.43
C ASP A 5 -32.96 29.06 -10.40
N GLY A 6 -31.82 29.36 -11.04
CA GLY A 6 -31.20 30.68 -11.14
C GLY A 6 -30.38 31.11 -9.94
N ARG A 7 -30.31 30.33 -8.84
CA ARG A 7 -29.52 30.68 -7.65
C ARG A 7 -28.04 30.41 -7.90
N TRP A 8 -27.19 31.27 -7.36
CA TRP A 8 -25.74 31.04 -7.31
C TRP A 8 -25.37 30.19 -6.11
N LEU A 9 -24.76 29.06 -6.34
CA LEU A 9 -24.30 28.14 -5.33
C LEU A 9 -22.79 27.98 -5.42
N SER A 10 -22.14 27.66 -4.27
CA SER A 10 -20.73 27.26 -4.25
C SER A 10 -20.59 25.88 -4.89
N LEU A 11 -19.52 25.68 -5.67
CA LEU A 11 -19.19 24.35 -6.21
C LEU A 11 -18.73 23.44 -5.07
N ASP A 12 -19.26 22.22 -4.99
CA ASP A 12 -18.68 21.20 -4.12
C ASP A 12 -17.36 20.71 -4.72
N SER A 13 -16.26 21.29 -4.25
CA SER A 13 -14.92 20.93 -4.72
C SER A 13 -14.44 19.55 -4.25
N LYS A 14 -15.15 18.88 -3.32
CA LYS A 14 -14.75 17.54 -2.81
C LYS A 14 -14.73 16.49 -3.92
N ALA A 15 -15.68 16.54 -4.86
CA ALA A 15 -15.72 15.65 -6.01
C ALA A 15 -14.48 15.85 -6.92
N LEU A 16 -14.14 17.13 -7.20
CA LEU A 16 -12.93 17.47 -7.98
C LEU A 16 -11.65 16.99 -7.30
N HIS A 17 -11.53 17.19 -5.98
CA HIS A 17 -10.35 16.72 -5.23
C HIS A 17 -10.22 15.21 -5.25
N LYS A 18 -11.32 14.45 -5.14
CA LYS A 18 -11.30 12.99 -5.23
C LYS A 18 -10.85 12.49 -6.61
N GLN A 19 -11.18 13.23 -7.68
CA GLN A 19 -10.85 12.85 -9.05
C GLN A 19 -9.56 13.51 -9.57
N ALA A 20 -8.85 14.28 -8.75
CA ALA A 20 -7.69 15.06 -9.19
C ALA A 20 -6.62 14.18 -9.87
N GLN A 21 -6.34 13.00 -9.36
CA GLN A 21 -5.39 12.07 -9.98
C GLN A 21 -5.90 11.53 -11.33
N ALA A 22 -7.15 11.12 -11.42
CA ALA A 22 -7.74 10.64 -12.67
C ALA A 22 -7.71 11.73 -13.75
N ILE A 23 -8.03 12.97 -13.35
CA ILE A 23 -7.97 14.13 -14.25
C ILE A 23 -6.54 14.41 -14.70
N SER A 24 -5.54 14.33 -13.81
CA SER A 24 -4.13 14.52 -14.16
C SER A 24 -3.66 13.48 -15.18
N HIS A 25 -3.84 12.21 -14.90
CA HIS A 25 -3.44 11.15 -15.84
C HIS A 25 -4.17 11.20 -17.19
N ARG A 26 -5.45 11.60 -17.16
CA ARG A 26 -6.20 11.84 -18.39
C ARG A 26 -5.61 13.03 -19.17
N TYR A 27 -5.29 14.12 -18.49
CA TYR A 27 -4.65 15.29 -19.11
C TYR A 27 -3.31 14.91 -19.77
N ASP A 28 -2.44 14.21 -19.05
CA ASP A 28 -1.14 13.78 -19.56
C ASP A 28 -1.29 12.89 -20.80
N SER A 29 -2.22 11.93 -20.75
CA SER A 29 -2.49 11.03 -21.89
C SER A 29 -3.06 11.78 -23.12
N ILE A 30 -3.95 12.77 -22.91
CA ILE A 30 -4.45 13.64 -23.99
C ILE A 30 -3.32 14.47 -24.57
N LEU A 31 -2.51 15.09 -23.71
CA LEU A 31 -1.38 15.91 -24.11
C LEU A 31 -0.38 15.11 -24.95
N ASN A 32 -0.02 13.90 -24.50
CA ASN A 32 0.89 13.02 -25.22
C ASN A 32 0.33 12.65 -26.61
N THR A 33 -0.99 12.41 -26.72
CA THR A 33 -1.62 12.10 -28.00
C THR A 33 -1.59 13.30 -28.95
N LEU A 34 -1.90 14.52 -28.47
CA LEU A 34 -1.84 15.74 -29.27
C LEU A 34 -0.42 16.07 -29.73
N LEU A 35 0.55 15.98 -28.81
CA LEU A 35 1.95 16.27 -29.13
C LEU A 35 2.52 15.28 -30.14
N SER A 36 2.15 14.00 -30.07
CA SER A 36 2.55 13.01 -31.08
C SER A 36 1.87 13.26 -32.42
N ASN A 37 0.55 13.42 -32.44
CA ASN A 37 -0.21 13.45 -33.70
C ASN A 37 -0.07 14.79 -34.43
N ASP A 38 -0.13 15.92 -33.70
CA ASP A 38 -0.17 17.25 -34.30
C ASP A 38 1.23 17.85 -34.47
N MET A 39 2.18 17.46 -33.61
CA MET A 39 3.51 18.06 -33.57
C MET A 39 4.66 17.08 -33.83
N GLY A 40 4.39 15.76 -33.94
CA GLY A 40 5.40 14.74 -34.25
C GLY A 40 6.41 14.46 -33.13
N TYR A 41 6.11 14.84 -31.88
CA TYR A 41 6.97 14.47 -30.76
C TYR A 41 6.89 12.96 -30.46
N THR A 42 8.04 12.41 -30.12
CA THR A 42 8.20 11.03 -29.66
C THR A 42 8.38 11.01 -28.14
N PHE A 43 8.02 9.87 -27.52
CA PHE A 43 8.05 9.71 -26.08
C PHE A 43 8.87 8.49 -25.67
N THR A 44 9.58 8.61 -24.57
CA THR A 44 10.30 7.53 -23.92
C THR A 44 9.82 7.31 -22.50
N ALA A 45 9.87 6.05 -22.04
CA ALA A 45 9.48 5.71 -20.68
C ALA A 45 10.58 6.12 -19.67
N ARG A 46 10.19 6.83 -18.62
CA ARG A 46 11.05 7.12 -17.49
C ARG A 46 10.68 6.21 -16.33
N ASP A 47 11.59 5.31 -15.97
CA ASP A 47 11.43 4.42 -14.83
C ASP A 47 11.65 5.17 -13.51
N HIS A 48 10.76 4.96 -12.55
CA HIS A 48 10.84 5.52 -11.19
C HIS A 48 11.19 4.48 -10.13
N GLY A 49 11.58 3.27 -10.54
CA GLY A 49 11.95 2.16 -9.67
C GLY A 49 10.80 1.20 -9.39
N VAL A 50 11.13 0.17 -8.62
CA VAL A 50 10.25 -0.96 -8.34
C VAL A 50 8.89 -0.51 -7.78
N ASN A 51 7.81 -1.06 -8.29
CA ASN A 51 6.41 -0.77 -7.91
C ASN A 51 5.90 0.65 -8.22
N LYS A 52 6.57 1.40 -9.08
CA LYS A 52 6.08 2.68 -9.60
C LYS A 52 5.76 2.57 -11.08
N GLU A 53 4.65 3.17 -11.50
CA GLU A 53 4.33 3.26 -12.93
C GLU A 53 5.32 4.21 -13.61
N PRO A 54 5.81 3.89 -14.82
CA PRO A 54 6.67 4.79 -15.58
C PRO A 54 5.89 6.05 -15.98
N THR A 55 6.59 7.18 -16.07
CA THR A 55 6.08 8.36 -16.74
C THR A 55 6.62 8.42 -18.17
N TRP A 56 5.86 9.04 -19.06
CA TRP A 56 6.25 9.19 -20.46
C TRP A 56 6.69 10.64 -20.70
N GLU A 57 7.97 10.81 -21.06
CA GLU A 57 8.58 12.11 -21.25
C GLU A 57 8.90 12.30 -22.73
N ILE A 58 8.92 13.55 -23.22
CA ILE A 58 9.32 13.85 -24.60
C ILE A 58 10.78 13.43 -24.78
N GLU A 59 11.02 12.56 -25.74
CA GLU A 59 12.37 12.10 -26.08
C GLU A 59 13.27 13.28 -26.47
N GLY A 60 14.54 13.26 -25.99
CA GLY A 60 15.51 14.29 -26.27
C GLY A 60 15.46 15.52 -25.36
N ILE A 61 14.55 15.59 -24.40
CA ILE A 61 14.59 16.60 -23.33
C ILE A 61 15.51 16.11 -22.22
N SER A 62 16.56 16.91 -21.90
CA SER A 62 17.52 16.54 -20.87
C SER A 62 16.89 16.51 -19.48
N GLU A 63 17.33 15.57 -18.65
CA GLU A 63 16.86 15.46 -17.24
C GLU A 63 17.16 16.76 -16.47
N SER A 64 18.33 17.38 -16.71
CA SER A 64 18.72 18.63 -16.08
C SER A 64 17.78 19.79 -16.44
N LEU A 65 17.24 19.79 -17.67
CA LEU A 65 16.25 20.78 -18.09
C LEU A 65 14.90 20.54 -17.39
N MET A 66 14.41 19.31 -17.36
CA MET A 66 13.19 18.94 -16.64
C MET A 66 13.27 19.29 -15.15
N GLU A 67 14.40 19.00 -14.51
CA GLU A 67 14.64 19.37 -13.11
C GLU A 67 14.65 20.88 -12.89
N SER A 68 15.19 21.67 -13.84
CA SER A 68 15.21 23.12 -13.73
C SER A 68 13.83 23.75 -13.70
N PHE A 69 12.86 23.17 -14.41
CA PHE A 69 11.46 23.59 -14.42
C PHE A 69 10.64 23.03 -13.25
N SER A 70 11.16 22.06 -12.49
CA SER A 70 10.56 21.55 -11.24
C SER A 70 10.74 22.54 -10.07
N LYS A 71 10.39 23.81 -10.27
CA LYS A 71 10.69 24.93 -9.33
C LYS A 71 10.15 24.65 -7.92
N ARG A 72 8.94 24.13 -7.79
CA ARG A 72 8.33 23.84 -6.50
C ARG A 72 9.11 22.79 -5.73
N ARG A 73 9.48 21.68 -6.37
CA ARG A 73 10.26 20.63 -5.74
C ARG A 73 11.66 21.10 -5.35
N ARG A 74 12.33 21.80 -6.26
CA ARG A 74 13.65 22.36 -6.01
C ARG A 74 13.66 23.40 -4.89
N GLY A 75 12.66 24.29 -4.85
CA GLY A 75 12.51 25.30 -3.80
C GLY A 75 12.23 24.69 -2.42
N ALA A 76 11.45 23.59 -2.37
CA ALA A 76 11.14 22.89 -1.13
C ALA A 76 12.29 22.02 -0.60
N GLN A 77 13.26 21.63 -1.43
CA GLN A 77 14.31 20.70 -1.07
C GLN A 77 15.20 21.14 0.11
N PRO A 78 15.64 22.41 0.21
CA PRO A 78 16.39 22.86 1.38
C PRO A 78 15.58 22.79 2.68
N ALA A 79 14.31 23.21 2.62
CA ALA A 79 13.40 23.12 3.77
C ALA A 79 13.15 21.65 4.17
N TYR A 80 12.94 20.76 3.19
CA TYR A 80 12.81 19.33 3.45
C TYR A 80 14.03 18.73 4.14
N LYS A 81 15.25 19.03 3.66
CA LYS A 81 16.50 18.55 4.29
C LYS A 81 16.60 19.02 5.73
N ARG A 82 16.32 20.28 6.00
CA ARG A 82 16.30 20.84 7.35
C ARG A 82 15.28 20.12 8.25
N LEU A 83 14.06 19.94 7.77
CA LEU A 83 13.01 19.23 8.52
C LEU A 83 13.37 17.76 8.82
N VAL A 84 14.06 17.08 7.90
CA VAL A 84 14.59 15.72 8.13
C VAL A 84 15.68 15.73 9.20
N GLU A 85 16.63 16.68 9.16
CA GLU A 85 17.69 16.81 10.16
C GLU A 85 17.12 17.11 11.55
N GLU A 86 16.13 18.00 11.65
CA GLU A 86 15.39 18.31 12.88
C GLU A 86 14.67 17.06 13.40
N PHE A 87 14.01 16.31 12.52
CA PHE A 87 13.32 15.06 12.86
C PHE A 87 14.28 14.02 13.44
N VAL A 88 15.41 13.79 12.77
CA VAL A 88 16.44 12.83 13.22
C VAL A 88 17.04 13.27 14.55
N SER A 89 17.32 14.57 14.71
CA SER A 89 17.88 15.11 15.96
C SER A 89 16.91 14.96 17.14
N ALA A 90 15.61 15.12 16.88
CA ALA A 90 14.58 15.03 17.93
C ALA A 90 14.22 13.59 18.30
N ARG A 91 14.30 12.64 17.36
CA ARG A 91 13.80 11.28 17.56
C ARG A 91 14.87 10.20 17.55
N GLY A 92 16.10 10.52 17.10
CA GLY A 92 17.20 9.55 16.98
C GLY A 92 17.02 8.50 15.88
N THR A 93 15.97 8.61 15.04
CA THR A 93 15.66 7.65 13.98
C THR A 93 15.39 8.38 12.66
N THR A 94 15.65 7.72 11.54
CA THR A 94 15.29 8.24 10.21
C THR A 94 13.78 8.18 9.99
N PRO A 95 13.17 9.16 9.28
CA PRO A 95 11.74 9.18 9.01
C PRO A 95 11.32 8.02 8.10
N ASN A 96 10.20 7.37 8.43
CA ASN A 96 9.58 6.35 7.58
C ASN A 96 8.87 6.97 6.37
N SER A 97 8.32 6.16 5.46
CA SER A 97 7.70 6.62 4.22
C SER A 97 6.54 7.61 4.40
N VAL A 98 5.74 7.45 5.46
CA VAL A 98 4.62 8.34 5.80
C VAL A 98 5.15 9.67 6.33
N GLU A 99 6.15 9.62 7.21
CA GLU A 99 6.81 10.80 7.77
C GLU A 99 7.56 11.58 6.69
N VAL A 100 8.23 10.89 5.76
CA VAL A 100 8.83 11.51 4.56
C VAL A 100 7.78 12.29 3.77
N GLY A 101 6.61 11.68 3.50
CA GLY A 101 5.51 12.35 2.81
C GLY A 101 5.02 13.61 3.54
N ARG A 102 4.89 13.52 4.86
CA ARG A 102 4.48 14.66 5.70
C ARG A 102 5.52 15.78 5.69
N LEU A 103 6.80 15.47 5.90
CA LEU A 103 7.89 16.45 5.89
C LEU A 103 8.03 17.13 4.53
N TRP A 104 7.82 16.40 3.42
CA TRP A 104 7.76 16.98 2.09
C TRP A 104 6.59 17.96 1.93
N GLN A 105 5.40 17.58 2.41
CA GLN A 105 4.23 18.46 2.35
C GLN A 105 4.43 19.73 3.17
N GLU A 106 5.02 19.61 4.35
CA GLU A 106 5.39 20.74 5.22
C GLU A 106 6.39 21.66 4.51
N ALA A 107 7.46 21.12 3.95
CA ALA A 107 8.46 21.88 3.17
C ALA A 107 7.84 22.62 1.98
N ILE A 108 6.91 21.99 1.24
CA ILE A 108 6.19 22.62 0.13
C ILE A 108 5.29 23.75 0.61
N LEU A 109 4.62 23.60 1.76
CA LEU A 109 3.76 24.64 2.32
C LEU A 109 4.56 25.83 2.83
N GLU A 110 5.67 25.58 3.53
CA GLU A 110 6.57 26.60 4.05
C GLU A 110 7.20 27.45 2.93
N THR A 111 7.57 26.81 1.82
CA THR A 111 8.25 27.47 0.70
C THR A 111 7.30 27.94 -0.40
N ARG A 112 5.99 27.95 -0.13
CA ARG A 112 5.00 28.34 -1.12
C ARG A 112 5.01 29.84 -1.35
N ASP A 113 5.35 30.24 -2.58
CA ASP A 113 5.24 31.64 -3.01
C ASP A 113 3.80 32.17 -2.83
N ALA A 114 3.70 33.46 -2.53
CA ALA A 114 2.43 34.17 -2.58
C ALA A 114 1.84 34.11 -4.01
N LYS A 115 0.52 34.10 -4.12
CA LYS A 115 -0.15 34.17 -5.44
C LYS A 115 0.29 35.41 -6.17
N ARG A 116 0.86 35.24 -7.37
CA ARG A 116 1.18 36.33 -8.29
C ARG A 116 -0.03 36.63 -9.17
N GLU A 117 -0.09 37.83 -9.70
CA GLU A 117 -1.06 38.15 -10.76
C GLU A 117 -0.78 37.29 -12.01
N PRO A 118 -1.83 36.93 -12.77
CA PRO A 118 -1.66 36.14 -13.98
C PRO A 118 -0.80 36.89 -15.01
N GLU A 119 0.32 36.30 -15.40
CA GLU A 119 1.16 36.79 -16.51
C GLU A 119 0.53 36.37 -17.85
N SER A 120 0.72 37.15 -18.88
CA SER A 120 0.32 36.79 -20.24
C SER A 120 1.16 35.61 -20.75
N LEU A 121 0.63 34.83 -21.70
CA LEU A 121 1.38 33.70 -22.29
C LEU A 121 2.68 34.18 -22.98
N SER A 122 2.72 35.39 -23.52
CA SER A 122 3.91 35.98 -24.12
C SER A 122 5.00 36.27 -23.08
N GLU A 123 4.63 36.79 -21.92
CA GLU A 123 5.55 37.03 -20.79
C GLU A 123 6.09 35.72 -20.23
N LEU A 124 5.22 34.72 -20.03
CA LEU A 124 5.63 33.38 -19.59
C LEU A 124 6.65 32.75 -20.56
N ARG A 125 6.39 32.81 -21.87
CA ARG A 125 7.29 32.27 -22.89
C ARG A 125 8.64 33.01 -22.92
N ALA A 126 8.65 34.34 -22.77
CA ALA A 126 9.87 35.13 -22.68
C ALA A 126 10.65 34.76 -21.42
N GLY A 127 9.98 34.62 -20.28
CA GLY A 127 10.55 34.18 -19.02
C GLY A 127 11.20 32.78 -19.14
N TRP A 128 10.49 31.81 -19.70
CA TRP A 128 11.01 30.44 -19.88
C TRP A 128 12.25 30.41 -20.81
N LYS A 129 12.20 31.14 -21.94
CA LYS A 129 13.36 31.26 -22.82
C LYS A 129 14.55 31.88 -22.13
N SER A 130 14.34 32.95 -21.37
CA SER A 130 15.40 33.59 -20.59
C SER A 130 16.00 32.62 -19.56
N GLU A 131 15.17 31.89 -18.86
CA GLU A 131 15.60 30.91 -17.85
C GLU A 131 16.47 29.79 -18.44
N VAL A 132 16.11 29.26 -19.60
CA VAL A 132 16.93 28.27 -20.31
C VAL A 132 18.23 28.91 -20.83
N SER A 133 18.17 30.12 -21.40
CA SER A 133 19.31 30.78 -22.03
C SER A 133 20.48 31.07 -21.08
N VAL A 134 20.25 31.21 -19.77
CA VAL A 134 21.29 31.47 -18.77
C VAL A 134 22.00 30.20 -18.28
N ARG A 135 21.58 29.03 -18.75
CA ARG A 135 22.21 27.75 -18.43
C ARG A 135 23.47 27.55 -19.29
N ASP A 136 24.41 26.73 -18.80
CA ASP A 136 25.69 26.50 -19.49
C ASP A 136 25.54 26.09 -20.97
N ASN A 137 24.54 25.22 -21.27
CA ASN A 137 24.22 24.77 -22.64
C ASN A 137 22.84 25.26 -23.10
N GLY A 138 22.30 26.34 -22.53
CA GLY A 138 20.91 26.76 -22.72
C GLY A 138 20.54 27.11 -24.16
N GLN A 139 21.47 27.69 -24.95
CA GLN A 139 21.22 28.00 -26.37
C GLN A 139 21.14 26.72 -27.22
N GLU A 140 22.00 25.73 -26.92
CA GLU A 140 21.98 24.44 -27.59
C GLU A 140 20.73 23.65 -27.24
N GLU A 141 20.30 23.66 -25.93
CA GLU A 141 19.05 23.06 -25.48
C GLU A 141 17.84 23.68 -26.18
N LEU A 142 17.76 25.01 -26.31
CA LEU A 142 16.69 25.68 -27.04
C LEU A 142 16.67 25.30 -28.53
N ALA A 143 17.82 25.22 -29.15
CA ALA A 143 17.95 24.81 -30.55
C ALA A 143 17.53 23.34 -30.74
N SER A 144 17.96 22.45 -29.85
CA SER A 144 17.54 21.03 -29.88
C SER A 144 16.07 20.85 -29.71
N ILE A 145 15.45 21.53 -28.75
CA ILE A 145 13.99 21.48 -28.53
C ILE A 145 13.22 21.91 -29.78
N ALA A 146 13.70 22.99 -30.45
CA ALA A 146 13.07 23.45 -31.69
C ALA A 146 13.15 22.41 -32.83
N GLN A 147 14.15 21.51 -32.77
CA GLN A 147 14.37 20.48 -33.78
C GLN A 147 13.71 19.15 -33.41
N LEU A 148 13.28 18.90 -32.15
CA LEU A 148 12.71 17.63 -31.73
C LEU A 148 11.49 17.22 -32.58
N ALA A 149 10.63 18.18 -32.90
CA ALA A 149 9.47 17.94 -33.75
C ALA A 149 9.80 17.69 -35.23
N ALA A 150 10.94 18.25 -35.70
CA ALA A 150 11.43 18.04 -37.07
C ALA A 150 12.23 16.74 -37.23
N ASN A 151 12.85 16.28 -36.16
CA ASN A 151 13.62 15.05 -36.10
C ASN A 151 12.71 13.92 -35.58
N SER A 152 11.53 13.73 -36.19
CA SER A 152 10.59 12.68 -35.80
C SER A 152 11.30 11.34 -35.70
N GLY A 153 11.82 11.04 -34.49
CA GLY A 153 12.35 9.76 -34.13
C GLY A 153 11.27 8.68 -34.22
N HIS A 154 11.65 7.46 -34.05
CA HIS A 154 10.68 6.36 -33.95
C HIS A 154 10.08 6.38 -32.55
N ASP A 155 8.82 6.81 -32.42
CA ASP A 155 8.10 6.69 -31.14
C ASP A 155 7.99 5.21 -30.76
N GLU A 156 8.64 4.81 -29.69
CA GLU A 156 8.71 3.42 -29.22
C GLU A 156 7.35 2.90 -28.73
N ARG A 157 6.39 3.81 -28.45
CA ARG A 157 5.06 3.40 -28.03
C ARG A 157 4.31 2.74 -29.21
N PRO A 158 3.74 1.54 -29.02
CA PRO A 158 2.95 0.88 -30.05
C PRO A 158 1.70 1.70 -30.38
N LEU A 159 1.28 1.68 -31.64
CA LEU A 159 -0.07 2.15 -32.00
C LEU A 159 -1.08 1.18 -31.37
N PHE A 160 -2.09 1.74 -30.72
CA PHE A 160 -3.10 0.92 -30.04
C PHE A 160 -3.89 0.09 -31.08
N ASP A 161 -3.96 -1.19 -30.87
CA ASP A 161 -4.77 -2.15 -31.60
C ASP A 161 -5.70 -2.84 -30.60
N ALA A 162 -7.00 -2.70 -30.78
CA ALA A 162 -7.97 -3.24 -29.84
C ALA A 162 -7.94 -4.79 -29.76
N GLU A 163 -7.71 -5.49 -30.87
CA GLU A 163 -7.65 -6.96 -30.87
C GLU A 163 -6.42 -7.46 -30.11
N ALA A 164 -5.29 -6.78 -30.27
CA ALA A 164 -4.03 -7.18 -29.67
C ALA A 164 -3.87 -6.71 -28.22
N HIS A 165 -4.38 -5.52 -27.87
CA HIS A 165 -3.98 -4.86 -26.63
C HIS A 165 -5.11 -4.73 -25.59
N LEU A 166 -6.39 -4.71 -25.97
CA LEU A 166 -7.48 -4.35 -25.07
C LEU A 166 -7.60 -5.30 -23.87
N SER A 167 -7.53 -6.61 -24.11
CA SER A 167 -7.65 -7.60 -23.02
C SER A 167 -6.50 -7.46 -22.02
N GLY A 168 -5.25 -7.39 -22.50
CA GLY A 168 -4.08 -7.20 -21.64
C GLY A 168 -4.11 -5.87 -20.87
N LEU A 169 -4.58 -4.80 -21.50
CA LEU A 169 -4.75 -3.51 -20.86
C LEU A 169 -5.78 -3.55 -19.72
N ILE A 170 -6.91 -4.23 -19.90
CA ILE A 170 -7.93 -4.41 -18.86
C ILE A 170 -7.33 -5.15 -17.66
N ASP A 171 -6.60 -6.23 -17.89
CA ASP A 171 -5.99 -7.04 -16.84
C ASP A 171 -4.88 -6.25 -16.12
N ASP A 172 -4.05 -5.50 -16.83
CA ASP A 172 -3.01 -4.64 -16.27
C ASP A 172 -3.57 -3.50 -15.40
N VAL A 173 -4.65 -2.87 -15.85
CA VAL A 173 -5.34 -1.82 -15.09
C VAL A 173 -5.93 -2.41 -13.81
N LEU A 174 -6.61 -3.55 -13.90
CA LEU A 174 -7.19 -4.23 -12.76
C LEU A 174 -6.11 -4.64 -11.75
N ALA A 175 -5.02 -5.25 -12.21
CA ALA A 175 -3.88 -5.61 -11.38
C ALA A 175 -3.24 -4.40 -10.68
N THR A 176 -3.13 -3.26 -11.37
CA THR A 176 -2.62 -2.00 -10.80
C THR A 176 -3.53 -1.49 -9.66
N VAL A 177 -4.84 -1.59 -9.83
CA VAL A 177 -5.83 -1.13 -8.84
C VAL A 177 -5.86 -2.06 -7.63
N THR A 178 -5.93 -3.38 -7.85
CA THR A 178 -6.10 -4.39 -6.80
C THR A 178 -4.81 -4.63 -6.00
N ARG A 179 -3.63 -4.39 -6.58
CA ARG A 179 -2.34 -4.48 -5.86
C ARG A 179 -2.30 -3.63 -4.60
N ARG A 180 -2.95 -2.46 -4.60
CA ARG A 180 -2.92 -1.49 -3.50
C ARG A 180 -4.19 -1.44 -2.66
N ARG A 181 -5.28 -2.09 -3.08
CA ARG A 181 -6.60 -1.94 -2.46
C ARG A 181 -7.43 -3.21 -2.54
N SER A 182 -8.02 -3.64 -1.42
CA SER A 182 -9.05 -4.70 -1.41
C SER A 182 -10.38 -4.21 -1.96
N TYR A 183 -10.63 -2.90 -1.89
CA TYR A 183 -11.80 -2.28 -2.51
C TYR A 183 -11.38 -1.01 -3.25
N PHE A 184 -12.05 -0.73 -4.34
CA PHE A 184 -11.73 0.39 -5.20
C PHE A 184 -13.00 1.10 -5.69
N ARG A 185 -12.79 2.23 -6.35
CA ARG A 185 -13.84 3.06 -6.94
C ARG A 185 -13.60 3.20 -8.42
N THR A 186 -14.62 3.63 -9.16
CA THR A 186 -14.49 3.93 -10.59
C THR A 186 -13.36 4.92 -10.87
N SER A 187 -13.16 5.93 -10.00
CA SER A 187 -12.05 6.89 -10.14
C SER A 187 -10.67 6.25 -10.06
N HIS A 188 -10.49 5.21 -9.25
CA HIS A 188 -9.22 4.48 -9.17
C HIS A 188 -8.94 3.73 -10.47
N VAL A 189 -9.96 3.10 -11.04
CA VAL A 189 -9.87 2.41 -12.35
C VAL A 189 -9.55 3.43 -13.46
N ALA A 190 -10.26 4.56 -13.49
CA ALA A 190 -10.03 5.62 -14.47
C ALA A 190 -8.61 6.22 -14.36
N THR A 191 -8.09 6.37 -13.13
CA THR A 191 -6.71 6.82 -12.90
C THR A 191 -5.70 5.85 -13.48
N ALA A 192 -5.84 4.55 -13.17
CA ALA A 192 -4.92 3.52 -13.65
C ALA A 192 -5.00 3.37 -15.18
N ALA A 193 -6.22 3.37 -15.76
CA ALA A 193 -6.42 3.34 -17.20
C ALA A 193 -5.75 4.54 -17.88
N GLY A 194 -5.94 5.76 -17.37
CA GLY A 194 -5.29 6.97 -17.88
C GLY A 194 -3.77 6.90 -17.85
N GLY A 195 -3.19 6.30 -16.80
CA GLY A 195 -1.75 6.07 -16.69
C GLY A 195 -1.23 5.07 -17.73
N LYS A 196 -1.88 3.91 -17.85
CA LYS A 196 -1.47 2.84 -18.80
C LYS A 196 -1.62 3.28 -20.26
N LEU A 197 -2.64 4.07 -20.59
CA LEU A 197 -2.86 4.59 -21.95
C LEU A 197 -1.76 5.54 -22.42
N GLN A 198 -0.97 6.13 -21.54
CA GLN A 198 0.19 6.95 -21.95
C GLN A 198 1.25 6.13 -22.69
N GLY A 199 1.31 4.82 -22.45
CA GLY A 199 2.21 3.89 -23.14
C GLY A 199 1.80 3.51 -24.56
N TYR A 200 0.73 4.10 -25.11
CA TYR A 200 0.24 3.82 -26.44
C TYR A 200 0.11 5.10 -27.26
N ARG A 201 0.20 4.94 -28.59
CA ARG A 201 -0.21 5.96 -29.56
C ARG A 201 -1.65 5.69 -30.02
N PHE A 202 -2.37 6.71 -30.40
CA PHE A 202 -3.74 6.65 -30.91
C PHE A 202 -3.87 7.46 -32.19
N ASN A 203 -4.73 7.02 -33.12
CA ASN A 203 -5.00 7.76 -34.34
C ASN A 203 -5.75 9.07 -34.07
N SER A 204 -6.50 9.17 -32.98
CA SER A 204 -7.25 10.36 -32.59
C SER A 204 -7.52 10.41 -31.08
N LEU A 205 -7.85 11.59 -30.58
CA LEU A 205 -8.32 11.76 -29.19
C LEU A 205 -9.64 11.03 -28.94
N SER A 206 -10.54 10.97 -29.95
CA SER A 206 -11.81 10.27 -29.84
C SER A 206 -11.61 8.77 -29.65
N GLU A 207 -10.67 8.18 -30.38
CA GLU A 207 -10.29 6.76 -30.21
C GLU A 207 -9.72 6.52 -28.80
N ARG A 208 -8.77 7.34 -28.36
CA ARG A 208 -8.17 7.27 -27.03
C ARG A 208 -9.25 7.37 -25.93
N ASP A 209 -10.18 8.32 -26.04
CA ASP A 209 -11.25 8.51 -25.05
C ASP A 209 -12.24 7.35 -25.06
N LEU A 210 -12.54 6.80 -26.24
CA LEU A 210 -13.37 5.59 -26.37
C LEU A 210 -12.72 4.41 -25.67
N ILE A 211 -11.42 4.16 -25.91
CA ILE A 211 -10.70 3.04 -25.28
C ILE A 211 -10.63 3.22 -23.76
N HIS A 212 -10.36 4.44 -23.28
CA HIS A 212 -10.38 4.72 -21.84
C HIS A 212 -11.76 4.39 -21.22
N ALA A 213 -12.84 4.83 -21.83
CA ALA A 213 -14.19 4.53 -21.35
C ALA A 213 -14.51 3.03 -21.41
N THR A 214 -14.12 2.35 -22.49
CA THR A 214 -14.30 0.90 -22.67
C THR A 214 -13.58 0.11 -21.58
N VAL A 215 -12.33 0.44 -21.26
CA VAL A 215 -11.55 -0.23 -20.20
C VAL A 215 -12.22 -0.06 -18.84
N VAL A 216 -12.61 1.19 -18.51
CA VAL A 216 -13.27 1.48 -17.23
C VAL A 216 -14.60 0.73 -17.11
N GLU A 217 -15.42 0.78 -18.17
CA GLU A 217 -16.72 0.09 -18.20
C GLU A 217 -16.56 -1.43 -18.13
N ALA A 218 -15.64 -2.03 -18.88
CA ALA A 218 -15.39 -3.46 -18.86
C ALA A 218 -14.97 -3.95 -17.46
N ILE A 219 -14.09 -3.22 -16.78
CA ILE A 219 -13.69 -3.58 -15.42
C ILE A 219 -14.86 -3.48 -14.45
N VAL A 220 -15.58 -2.36 -14.45
CA VAL A 220 -16.67 -2.13 -13.49
C VAL A 220 -17.84 -3.08 -13.72
N ARG A 221 -18.18 -3.38 -14.97
CA ARG A 221 -19.32 -4.24 -15.33
C ARG A 221 -18.99 -5.73 -15.25
N ASP A 222 -17.82 -6.14 -15.77
CA ASP A 222 -17.53 -7.55 -16.05
C ASP A 222 -16.56 -8.20 -15.07
N LYS A 223 -15.73 -7.40 -14.37
CA LYS A 223 -14.66 -7.91 -13.49
C LYS A 223 -14.87 -7.53 -12.03
N ALA A 224 -15.64 -6.47 -11.74
CA ALA A 224 -15.82 -5.97 -10.40
C ALA A 224 -17.15 -6.44 -9.78
N ILE A 225 -17.15 -6.57 -8.46
CA ILE A 225 -18.32 -6.87 -7.64
C ILE A 225 -18.61 -5.65 -6.80
N ALA A 226 -19.82 -5.11 -6.87
CA ALA A 226 -20.24 -3.97 -6.05
C ALA A 226 -20.41 -4.39 -4.59
N LEU A 227 -19.79 -3.64 -3.66
CA LEU A 227 -19.84 -3.93 -2.22
C LEU A 227 -20.98 -3.21 -1.50
N ASN A 228 -21.51 -2.15 -2.06
CA ASN A 228 -22.58 -1.34 -1.46
C ASN A 228 -23.83 -1.28 -2.33
N ASP A 229 -24.09 -2.36 -3.05
CA ASP A 229 -25.36 -2.60 -3.74
C ASP A 229 -26.41 -3.15 -2.75
N PHE A 230 -26.69 -2.35 -1.74
CA PHE A 230 -27.75 -2.66 -0.80
C PHE A 230 -29.07 -2.11 -1.36
N ASP A 231 -29.70 -2.82 -2.26
CA ASP A 231 -31.10 -2.65 -2.63
C ASP A 231 -32.02 -3.06 -1.44
N VAL A 232 -31.78 -2.45 -0.26
CA VAL A 232 -32.55 -2.77 0.95
C VAL A 232 -33.88 -2.04 1.00
N LEU A 233 -34.05 -0.95 0.21
CA LEU A 233 -35.30 -0.16 0.19
C LEU A 233 -35.55 0.37 -1.22
N GLU A 234 -36.73 0.08 -1.77
CA GLU A 234 -37.25 0.81 -2.91
C GLU A 234 -37.42 2.30 -2.54
N LEU A 235 -36.47 3.12 -3.02
CA LEU A 235 -36.53 4.55 -2.79
C LEU A 235 -37.74 5.15 -3.55
N PRO A 236 -38.56 5.97 -2.87
CA PRO A 236 -39.59 6.75 -3.56
C PRO A 236 -38.97 7.61 -4.68
N GLU A 237 -39.66 7.75 -5.82
CA GLU A 237 -39.19 8.54 -6.96
C GLU A 237 -38.76 9.98 -6.58
N ALA A 238 -39.44 10.59 -5.61
CA ALA A 238 -39.12 11.92 -5.10
C ALA A 238 -37.71 12.02 -4.47
N LEU A 239 -37.10 10.90 -4.05
CA LEU A 239 -35.76 10.82 -3.46
C LEU A 239 -34.71 10.33 -4.47
N LYS A 240 -35.09 10.01 -5.69
CA LYS A 240 -34.18 9.62 -6.76
C LYS A 240 -33.68 10.84 -7.54
N ASN A 241 -32.45 10.75 -8.00
CA ASN A 241 -31.86 11.68 -8.99
C ASN A 241 -32.21 11.20 -10.41
N THR A 242 -31.78 11.95 -11.43
CA THR A 242 -32.01 11.63 -12.86
C THR A 242 -31.40 10.27 -13.29
N ALA A 243 -30.46 9.73 -12.53
CA ALA A 243 -29.85 8.40 -12.76
C ALA A 243 -30.55 7.28 -11.96
N GLY A 244 -31.68 7.55 -11.29
CA GLY A 244 -32.41 6.57 -10.49
C GLY A 244 -31.80 6.27 -9.12
N LYS A 245 -30.70 6.93 -8.75
CA LYS A 245 -30.02 6.75 -7.44
C LYS A 245 -30.54 7.76 -6.42
N ALA A 246 -30.33 7.50 -5.14
CA ALA A 246 -30.66 8.44 -4.07
C ALA A 246 -30.07 9.83 -4.34
N ARG A 247 -30.82 10.89 -4.09
CA ARG A 247 -30.37 12.30 -4.33
C ARG A 247 -29.15 12.69 -3.50
N ASP A 248 -28.93 12.07 -2.37
CA ASP A 248 -27.79 12.27 -1.49
C ASP A 248 -26.59 11.36 -1.85
N THR A 249 -26.72 10.49 -2.88
CA THR A 249 -25.60 9.66 -3.34
C THR A 249 -24.50 10.57 -3.87
N ARG A 250 -23.36 10.52 -3.21
CA ARG A 250 -22.18 11.28 -3.61
C ARG A 250 -21.56 10.67 -4.86
N ALA A 251 -21.08 11.52 -5.76
CA ALA A 251 -20.31 11.05 -6.90
C ALA A 251 -19.14 10.18 -6.43
N ASP A 252 -18.91 9.06 -7.14
CA ASP A 252 -17.84 8.09 -6.85
C ASP A 252 -17.91 7.49 -5.43
N SER A 253 -19.13 7.25 -4.93
CA SER A 253 -19.35 6.60 -3.61
C SER A 253 -19.39 5.07 -3.70
N GLU A 254 -19.59 4.53 -4.88
CA GLU A 254 -19.65 3.08 -5.11
C GLU A 254 -18.30 2.45 -4.84
N LEU A 255 -18.33 1.36 -4.09
CA LEU A 255 -17.16 0.55 -3.76
C LEU A 255 -17.26 -0.79 -4.48
N TYR A 256 -16.15 -1.20 -5.03
CA TYR A 256 -16.02 -2.45 -5.77
C TYR A 256 -14.86 -3.28 -5.23
N THR A 257 -14.96 -4.59 -5.39
CA THR A 257 -13.88 -5.55 -5.20
C THR A 257 -13.82 -6.50 -6.39
N THR A 258 -12.97 -7.50 -6.34
CA THR A 258 -12.92 -8.56 -7.34
C THR A 258 -13.21 -9.93 -6.72
N LYS A 259 -13.61 -10.87 -7.57
CA LYS A 259 -13.81 -12.25 -7.13
C LYS A 259 -12.54 -12.84 -6.51
N ASP A 260 -11.38 -12.58 -7.11
CA ASP A 260 -10.09 -13.10 -6.63
C ASP A 260 -9.75 -12.61 -5.20
N ILE A 261 -10.11 -11.36 -4.88
CA ILE A 261 -9.94 -10.83 -3.52
C ILE A 261 -10.87 -11.56 -2.56
N LEU A 262 -12.15 -11.71 -2.91
CA LEU A 262 -13.12 -12.41 -2.06
C LEU A 262 -12.73 -13.89 -1.89
N ASP A 263 -12.35 -14.58 -2.95
CA ASP A 263 -11.88 -15.97 -2.88
C ASP A 263 -10.64 -16.11 -1.98
N THR A 264 -9.75 -15.11 -2.00
CA THR A 264 -8.58 -15.07 -1.10
C THR A 264 -8.98 -14.86 0.35
N GLU A 265 -9.94 -13.98 0.61
CA GLU A 265 -10.50 -13.73 1.95
C GLU A 265 -11.20 -14.98 2.48
N ASP A 266 -12.05 -15.63 1.68
CA ASP A 266 -12.73 -16.86 2.02
C ASP A 266 -11.74 -17.99 2.32
N LYS A 267 -10.70 -18.15 1.49
CA LYS A 267 -9.63 -19.13 1.70
C LYS A 267 -8.89 -18.88 3.01
N ALA A 268 -8.59 -17.62 3.34
CA ALA A 268 -7.91 -17.28 4.57
C ALA A 268 -8.77 -17.57 5.82
N LEU A 269 -10.06 -17.32 5.75
CA LEU A 269 -10.99 -17.65 6.83
C LEU A 269 -11.17 -19.17 6.97
N ALA A 270 -11.25 -19.91 5.88
CA ALA A 270 -11.32 -21.37 5.88
C ALA A 270 -10.07 -22.02 6.50
N ALA A 271 -8.87 -21.47 6.19
CA ALA A 271 -7.59 -21.99 6.69
C ALA A 271 -7.47 -21.98 8.23
N LEU A 272 -8.23 -21.12 8.92
CA LEU A 272 -8.30 -21.10 10.39
C LEU A 272 -8.92 -22.37 10.99
N ASN A 273 -9.71 -23.10 10.20
CA ASN A 273 -10.42 -24.31 10.60
C ASN A 273 -9.99 -25.54 9.80
N GLU A 274 -9.07 -25.37 8.84
CA GLU A 274 -8.56 -26.47 8.01
C GLU A 274 -7.59 -27.33 8.81
N PRO A 275 -7.92 -28.62 9.10
CA PRO A 275 -7.12 -29.45 9.97
C PRO A 275 -5.83 -29.92 9.28
N VAL A 276 -4.72 -29.83 9.98
CA VAL A 276 -3.42 -30.37 9.56
C VAL A 276 -2.80 -31.23 10.67
N ALA A 277 -2.00 -32.22 10.26
CA ALA A 277 -1.35 -33.13 11.21
C ALA A 277 -0.07 -32.54 11.88
N ALA A 278 0.10 -31.21 11.83
CA ALA A 278 1.26 -30.53 12.38
C ALA A 278 0.90 -29.78 13.68
N PHE A 279 1.27 -30.36 14.82
CA PHE A 279 1.14 -29.79 16.17
C PHE A 279 2.28 -30.28 17.06
N ALA A 280 2.49 -29.60 18.19
CA ALA A 280 3.48 -30.01 19.19
C ALA A 280 2.82 -30.75 20.37
N PRO A 281 3.44 -31.79 20.90
CA PRO A 281 2.94 -32.49 22.09
C PRO A 281 2.95 -31.54 23.31
N THR A 282 1.92 -31.62 24.15
CA THR A 282 1.83 -30.81 25.39
C THR A 282 3.05 -30.97 26.30
N ALA A 283 3.59 -32.19 26.42
CA ALA A 283 4.78 -32.44 27.22
C ALA A 283 6.02 -31.71 26.70
N ALA A 284 6.16 -31.52 25.37
CA ALA A 284 7.27 -30.75 24.81
C ALA A 284 7.11 -29.24 25.14
N ILE A 285 5.89 -28.75 25.14
CA ILE A 285 5.56 -27.36 25.51
C ILE A 285 5.87 -27.09 26.99
N ASP A 286 5.42 -27.99 27.89
CA ASP A 286 5.68 -27.88 29.34
C ASP A 286 7.17 -27.88 29.64
N LYS A 287 7.92 -28.79 29.01
CA LYS A 287 9.37 -28.83 29.14
C LYS A 287 10.04 -27.53 28.67
N ALA A 288 9.61 -27.00 27.55
CA ALA A 288 10.17 -25.75 27.02
C ALA A 288 9.84 -24.54 27.88
N LEU A 289 8.68 -24.49 28.51
CA LEU A 289 8.31 -23.44 29.49
C LEU A 289 9.22 -23.51 30.74
N ASP A 290 9.47 -24.70 31.27
CA ASP A 290 10.37 -24.89 32.42
C ASP A 290 11.84 -24.53 32.07
N GLU A 291 12.28 -24.84 30.86
CA GLU A 291 13.60 -24.47 30.36
C GLU A 291 13.71 -22.95 30.14
N HIS A 292 12.68 -22.32 29.60
CA HIS A 292 12.62 -20.87 29.43
C HIS A 292 12.74 -20.15 30.79
N GLU A 293 11.98 -20.57 31.80
CA GLU A 293 12.03 -19.99 33.14
C GLU A 293 13.44 -20.09 33.76
N LYS A 294 14.11 -21.24 33.58
CA LYS A 294 15.47 -21.42 34.06
C LYS A 294 16.51 -20.58 33.35
N GLN A 295 16.39 -20.39 32.04
CA GLN A 295 17.34 -19.64 31.22
C GLN A 295 17.13 -18.13 31.29
N ALA A 296 15.88 -17.67 31.19
CA ALA A 296 15.52 -16.25 31.19
C ALA A 296 15.42 -15.64 32.57
N GLY A 297 15.27 -16.45 33.64
CA GLY A 297 15.05 -15.99 34.99
C GLY A 297 13.67 -15.44 35.28
N PHE A 298 12.73 -15.54 34.33
CA PHE A 298 11.33 -15.16 34.50
C PHE A 298 10.43 -16.14 33.73
N ARG A 299 9.20 -16.28 34.23
CA ARG A 299 8.15 -17.06 33.57
C ARG A 299 7.32 -16.20 32.63
N LEU A 300 6.90 -16.77 31.51
CA LEU A 300 5.90 -16.13 30.65
C LEU A 300 4.63 -15.85 31.45
N ASN A 301 3.99 -14.68 31.22
CA ASN A 301 2.69 -14.44 31.82
C ASN A 301 1.60 -15.35 31.21
N ALA A 302 0.45 -15.43 31.89
CA ALA A 302 -0.63 -16.32 31.50
C ALA A 302 -1.10 -16.12 30.05
N GLY A 303 -1.16 -14.87 29.56
CA GLY A 303 -1.53 -14.56 28.18
C GLY A 303 -0.49 -15.05 27.18
N GLN A 304 0.80 -14.82 27.46
CA GLN A 304 1.91 -15.25 26.62
C GLN A 304 1.99 -16.80 26.53
N GLU A 305 1.82 -17.48 27.68
CA GLU A 305 1.75 -18.94 27.73
C GLU A 305 0.56 -19.48 26.96
N SER A 306 -0.64 -18.87 27.16
CA SER A 306 -1.88 -19.29 26.48
C SER A 306 -1.75 -19.16 24.96
N MET A 307 -1.26 -18.01 24.47
CA MET A 307 -1.03 -17.80 23.04
C MET A 307 -0.02 -18.81 22.47
N ALA A 308 1.09 -19.04 23.15
CA ALA A 308 2.10 -19.99 22.69
C ALA A 308 1.54 -21.42 22.61
N ARG A 309 0.78 -21.87 23.66
CA ARG A 309 0.11 -23.15 23.65
C ARG A 309 -0.87 -23.30 22.50
N TYR A 310 -1.71 -22.28 22.28
CA TYR A 310 -2.67 -22.28 21.16
C TYR A 310 -1.95 -22.41 19.81
N LEU A 311 -0.95 -21.58 19.53
CA LEU A 311 -0.22 -21.59 18.24
C LEU A 311 0.48 -22.94 17.97
N LEU A 312 0.88 -23.65 19.02
CA LEU A 312 1.55 -24.96 18.95
C LEU A 312 0.59 -26.14 18.82
N THR A 313 -0.65 -26.03 19.33
CA THR A 313 -1.57 -27.16 19.46
C THR A 313 -2.83 -27.05 18.61
N CYS A 314 -3.10 -25.91 17.97
CA CYS A 314 -4.36 -25.69 17.23
C CYS A 314 -4.61 -26.69 16.08
N GLY A 315 -3.54 -27.28 15.50
CA GLY A 315 -3.67 -28.30 14.44
C GLY A 315 -4.38 -27.81 13.19
N THR A 316 -4.28 -26.50 12.88
CA THR A 316 -4.89 -25.90 11.69
C THR A 316 -3.81 -25.31 10.76
N LEU A 317 -4.15 -25.20 9.46
CA LEU A 317 -3.27 -24.63 8.43
C LEU A 317 -2.84 -23.21 8.82
N ALA A 318 -3.77 -22.38 9.25
CA ALA A 318 -3.50 -21.04 9.75
C ALA A 318 -3.97 -20.84 11.18
N ALA A 319 -3.25 -19.99 11.94
CA ALA A 319 -3.71 -19.50 13.23
C ALA A 319 -3.25 -18.05 13.45
N THR A 320 -4.01 -17.33 14.27
CA THR A 320 -3.75 -15.91 14.57
C THR A 320 -3.33 -15.71 16.02
N GLY A 321 -2.34 -14.82 16.24
CA GLY A 321 -1.95 -14.34 17.58
C GLY A 321 -2.05 -12.82 17.62
N VAL A 322 -2.70 -12.26 18.63
CA VAL A 322 -2.89 -10.82 18.78
C VAL A 322 -2.12 -10.30 19.97
N GLY A 323 -1.25 -9.33 19.72
CA GLY A 323 -0.51 -8.68 20.79
C GLY A 323 -0.28 -7.19 20.51
N PRO A 324 -0.83 -6.29 21.33
CA PRO A 324 -0.48 -4.89 21.30
C PRO A 324 1.03 -4.67 21.43
N ALA A 325 1.50 -3.45 21.07
CA ALA A 325 2.90 -3.08 21.27
C ALA A 325 3.29 -3.19 22.75
N GLY A 326 4.43 -3.85 23.00
CA GLY A 326 4.97 -3.98 24.37
C GLY A 326 4.33 -5.06 25.23
N THR A 327 3.53 -5.97 24.66
CA THR A 327 2.96 -7.13 25.39
C THR A 327 3.87 -8.37 25.41
N GLY A 328 5.05 -8.29 24.76
CA GLY A 328 6.00 -9.40 24.73
C GLY A 328 5.67 -10.49 23.71
N LYS A 329 5.06 -10.13 22.56
CA LYS A 329 4.86 -11.04 21.42
C LYS A 329 6.08 -11.89 21.10
N THR A 330 7.24 -11.24 21.04
CA THR A 330 8.52 -11.88 20.72
C THR A 330 8.90 -13.03 21.66
N ALA A 331 8.61 -12.88 22.96
CA ALA A 331 8.87 -13.95 23.94
C ALA A 331 8.02 -15.20 23.65
N SER A 332 6.74 -15.02 23.35
CA SER A 332 5.86 -16.12 22.95
C SER A 332 6.27 -16.74 21.62
N MET A 333 6.62 -15.92 20.61
CA MET A 333 7.10 -16.43 19.31
C MET A 333 8.40 -17.22 19.44
N ARG A 334 9.34 -16.77 20.25
CA ARG A 334 10.60 -17.49 20.53
C ARG A 334 10.33 -18.85 21.15
N LEU A 335 9.43 -18.96 22.14
CA LEU A 335 9.02 -20.22 22.72
C LEU A 335 8.41 -21.14 21.64
N VAL A 336 7.47 -20.62 20.83
CA VAL A 336 6.83 -21.37 19.75
C VAL A 336 7.87 -21.91 18.77
N ALA A 337 8.80 -21.06 18.32
CA ALA A 337 9.85 -21.45 17.39
C ALA A 337 10.77 -22.52 17.97
N ASN A 338 11.19 -22.38 19.23
CA ASN A 338 12.06 -23.34 19.90
C ASN A 338 11.39 -24.70 20.09
N VAL A 339 10.12 -24.73 20.53
CA VAL A 339 9.37 -25.99 20.65
C VAL A 339 9.27 -26.70 19.31
N TRP A 340 8.92 -25.94 18.25
CA TRP A 340 8.75 -26.50 16.91
C TRP A 340 10.05 -27.08 16.34
N ALA A 341 11.17 -26.36 16.53
CA ALA A 341 12.51 -26.82 16.11
C ALA A 341 12.98 -28.04 16.89
N ASN A 342 12.68 -28.13 18.18
CA ASN A 342 13.04 -29.29 19.01
C ASN A 342 12.29 -30.57 18.60
N GLU A 343 11.15 -30.44 17.92
CA GLU A 343 10.43 -31.54 17.28
C GLU A 343 11.00 -31.93 15.90
N GLY A 344 12.16 -31.37 15.51
CA GLY A 344 12.85 -31.66 14.25
C GLY A 344 12.25 -31.00 13.01
N ARG A 345 11.52 -29.91 13.17
CA ARG A 345 10.86 -29.16 12.11
C ARG A 345 11.47 -27.77 11.95
N ASN A 346 11.47 -27.21 10.74
CA ASN A 346 11.99 -25.85 10.53
C ASN A 346 10.98 -24.78 10.88
N VAL A 347 11.51 -23.61 11.24
CA VAL A 347 10.73 -22.37 11.45
C VAL A 347 11.31 -21.30 10.54
N ILE A 348 10.42 -20.63 9.80
CA ILE A 348 10.76 -19.54 8.89
C ILE A 348 10.06 -18.28 9.41
N GLY A 349 10.81 -17.24 9.77
CA GLY A 349 10.30 -15.95 10.17
C GLY A 349 9.99 -15.07 8.94
N LEU A 350 8.87 -14.37 8.95
CA LEU A 350 8.54 -13.37 7.93
C LEU A 350 8.15 -12.05 8.59
N ALA A 351 8.63 -10.94 8.04
CA ALA A 351 8.35 -9.60 8.52
C ALA A 351 8.10 -8.62 7.35
N PRO A 352 7.46 -7.45 7.59
CA PRO A 352 7.08 -6.52 6.51
C PRO A 352 8.27 -5.75 5.89
N SER A 353 9.41 -5.69 6.53
CA SER A 353 10.60 -4.99 6.01
C SER A 353 11.88 -5.77 6.31
N ALA A 354 12.95 -5.46 5.57
CA ALA A 354 14.26 -6.11 5.79
C ALA A 354 14.77 -5.88 7.22
N GLN A 355 14.68 -4.65 7.72
CA GLN A 355 15.09 -4.34 9.09
C GLN A 355 14.26 -5.11 10.13
N ALA A 356 12.96 -5.25 9.93
CA ALA A 356 12.11 -6.04 10.82
C ALA A 356 12.42 -7.54 10.72
N ALA A 357 12.80 -8.04 9.54
CA ALA A 357 13.22 -9.42 9.35
C ALA A 357 14.56 -9.71 10.07
N ASP A 358 15.52 -8.80 9.99
CA ASP A 358 16.79 -8.93 10.71
C ASP A 358 16.56 -8.99 12.22
N VAL A 359 15.75 -8.10 12.78
CA VAL A 359 15.37 -8.11 14.20
C VAL A 359 14.64 -9.40 14.59
N LEU A 360 13.69 -9.85 13.75
CA LEU A 360 12.95 -11.09 13.98
C LEU A 360 13.88 -12.31 13.97
N SER A 361 14.87 -12.34 13.06
CA SER A 361 15.87 -13.41 12.98
C SER A 361 16.73 -13.47 14.26
N GLU A 362 17.19 -12.33 14.75
CA GLU A 362 17.93 -12.24 16.01
C GLU A 362 17.06 -12.69 17.22
N ASP A 363 15.81 -12.23 17.24
CA ASP A 363 14.88 -12.53 18.32
C ASP A 363 14.46 -14.00 18.39
N LEU A 364 14.19 -14.62 17.24
CA LEU A 364 13.78 -16.02 17.17
C LEU A 364 14.98 -16.98 17.22
N GLY A 365 16.16 -16.58 16.73
CA GLY A 365 17.32 -17.43 16.52
C GLY A 365 17.20 -18.33 15.28
N PHE A 366 16.33 -18.00 14.34
CA PHE A 366 16.08 -18.70 13.08
C PHE A 366 16.04 -17.71 11.91
N ASP A 367 16.19 -18.24 10.69
CA ASP A 367 16.17 -17.42 9.49
C ASP A 367 14.85 -16.67 9.33
N ALA A 368 14.93 -15.36 9.08
CA ALA A 368 13.78 -14.55 8.77
C ALA A 368 14.00 -13.74 7.48
N PHE A 369 12.91 -13.49 6.75
CA PHE A 369 12.89 -12.83 5.46
C PHE A 369 11.77 -11.80 5.40
N THR A 370 11.78 -10.96 4.37
CA THR A 370 10.60 -10.14 4.10
C THR A 370 9.48 -10.98 3.49
N ILE A 371 8.23 -10.66 3.82
CA ILE A 371 7.05 -11.28 3.24
C ILE A 371 7.14 -11.23 1.70
N ASP A 372 7.49 -10.06 1.16
CA ASP A 372 7.59 -9.86 -0.29
C ASP A 372 8.67 -10.74 -0.95
N LYS A 373 9.78 -11.03 -0.28
CA LYS A 373 10.83 -11.89 -0.83
C LYS A 373 10.31 -13.29 -1.18
N LEU A 374 9.39 -13.81 -0.36
CA LEU A 374 8.78 -15.12 -0.59
C LEU A 374 7.65 -15.03 -1.63
N THR A 375 6.70 -14.13 -1.39
CA THR A 375 5.47 -14.03 -2.18
C THR A 375 5.69 -13.44 -3.57
N TYR A 376 6.71 -12.59 -3.77
CA TYR A 376 7.09 -12.06 -5.08
C TYR A 376 7.54 -13.17 -6.03
N THR A 377 8.40 -14.07 -5.54
CA THR A 377 8.84 -15.23 -6.33
C THR A 377 7.69 -16.20 -6.59
N TRP A 378 6.87 -16.47 -5.58
CA TRP A 378 5.70 -17.35 -5.71
C TRP A 378 4.74 -16.88 -6.81
N ARG A 379 4.44 -15.60 -6.88
CA ARG A 379 3.55 -15.01 -7.88
C ARG A 379 4.15 -14.88 -9.29
N GLY A 380 5.33 -15.43 -9.55
CA GLY A 380 5.98 -15.36 -10.85
C GLY A 380 6.52 -13.97 -11.24
N ASN A 381 6.66 -13.07 -10.30
CA ASN A 381 7.20 -11.74 -10.54
C ASN A 381 8.74 -11.72 -10.64
N HIS A 382 9.40 -12.83 -10.32
CA HIS A 382 10.86 -12.94 -10.41
C HIS A 382 11.31 -13.05 -11.89
N PRO A 383 12.34 -12.29 -12.34
CA PRO A 383 12.71 -12.21 -13.75
C PRO A 383 13.04 -13.56 -14.44
N THR A 384 13.50 -14.53 -13.65
CA THR A 384 13.99 -15.82 -14.18
C THR A 384 13.26 -17.05 -13.63
N LYS A 385 12.21 -16.85 -12.82
CA LYS A 385 11.47 -17.94 -12.16
C LYS A 385 9.98 -17.86 -12.52
N PRO A 386 9.37 -18.97 -12.94
CA PRO A 386 7.98 -18.95 -13.43
C PRO A 386 6.92 -18.71 -12.33
N GLY A 387 7.28 -18.89 -11.06
CA GLY A 387 6.33 -18.84 -9.94
C GLY A 387 5.57 -20.14 -9.70
N HIS A 388 4.74 -20.15 -8.67
CA HIS A 388 3.92 -21.28 -8.23
C HIS A 388 4.70 -22.60 -8.10
N SER A 389 5.93 -22.51 -7.58
CA SER A 389 6.80 -23.69 -7.35
C SER A 389 7.63 -23.49 -6.09
N LEU A 390 7.53 -24.42 -5.15
CA LEU A 390 8.33 -24.41 -3.92
C LEU A 390 9.84 -24.45 -4.19
N LYS A 391 10.27 -25.04 -5.32
CA LYS A 391 11.69 -25.12 -5.69
C LYS A 391 12.29 -23.76 -6.06
N ASP A 392 11.45 -22.82 -6.43
CA ASP A 392 11.87 -21.47 -6.85
C ASP A 392 11.97 -20.50 -5.67
N LEU A 393 11.44 -20.87 -4.51
CA LEU A 393 11.47 -20.04 -3.32
C LEU A 393 12.92 -19.82 -2.82
N PRO A 394 13.18 -18.65 -2.18
CA PRO A 394 14.50 -18.34 -1.63
C PRO A 394 14.90 -19.17 -0.41
N VAL A 395 13.95 -19.92 0.14
CA VAL A 395 14.12 -20.81 1.30
C VAL A 395 13.32 -22.09 1.06
N SER A 396 13.86 -23.23 1.50
CA SER A 396 13.15 -24.51 1.42
C SER A 396 12.08 -24.58 2.51
N ILE A 397 10.86 -24.96 2.12
CA ILE A 397 9.72 -25.18 3.02
C ILE A 397 9.25 -26.61 2.80
N ASN A 398 9.16 -27.39 3.86
CA ASN A 398 8.83 -28.80 3.83
C ASN A 398 7.57 -29.10 4.65
N ALA A 399 7.04 -30.30 4.49
CA ALA A 399 5.89 -30.75 5.25
C ALA A 399 6.15 -30.70 6.76
N GLY A 400 5.25 -30.07 7.48
CA GLY A 400 5.33 -29.87 8.92
C GLY A 400 6.15 -28.67 9.37
N ASP A 401 6.79 -27.91 8.48
CA ASP A 401 7.48 -26.66 8.82
C ASP A 401 6.47 -25.58 9.25
N MET A 402 6.94 -24.57 9.98
CA MET A 402 6.11 -23.44 10.43
C MET A 402 6.61 -22.13 9.84
N ILE A 403 5.70 -21.37 9.26
CA ILE A 403 5.92 -19.99 8.84
C ILE A 403 5.34 -19.07 9.92
N ILE A 404 6.16 -18.26 10.56
CA ILE A 404 5.75 -17.24 11.53
C ILE A 404 5.78 -15.89 10.83
N VAL A 405 4.64 -15.23 10.76
CA VAL A 405 4.49 -13.87 10.19
C VAL A 405 4.34 -12.89 11.34
N ASP A 406 5.38 -12.08 11.60
CA ASP A 406 5.30 -10.99 12.56
C ASP A 406 4.77 -9.71 11.90
N GLU A 407 4.13 -8.86 12.71
CA GLU A 407 3.41 -7.66 12.27
C GLU A 407 2.43 -7.97 11.12
N ALA A 408 1.70 -9.08 11.23
CA ALA A 408 0.77 -9.57 10.20
C ALA A 408 -0.33 -8.56 9.80
N GLY A 409 -0.62 -7.58 10.66
CA GLY A 409 -1.49 -6.44 10.32
C GLY A 409 -0.97 -5.58 9.15
N MET A 410 0.32 -5.67 8.84
CA MET A 410 0.95 -4.98 7.71
C MET A 410 1.04 -5.86 6.44
N ALA A 411 0.65 -7.14 6.51
CA ALA A 411 0.61 -8.00 5.33
C ALA A 411 -0.61 -7.65 4.44
N SER A 412 -0.37 -7.55 3.14
CA SER A 412 -1.45 -7.34 2.17
C SER A 412 -2.29 -8.61 1.96
N THR A 413 -3.55 -8.46 1.55
CA THR A 413 -4.43 -9.60 1.22
C THR A 413 -3.80 -10.57 0.22
N PRO A 414 -3.19 -10.12 -0.89
CA PRO A 414 -2.48 -11.03 -1.80
C PRO A 414 -1.29 -11.73 -1.16
N ASN A 415 -0.59 -11.07 -0.22
CA ASN A 415 0.53 -11.70 0.49
C ASN A 415 0.05 -12.83 1.41
N ILE A 416 -1.02 -12.59 2.17
CA ILE A 416 -1.64 -13.63 3.00
C ILE A 416 -2.09 -14.82 2.14
N GLY A 417 -2.77 -14.55 1.00
CA GLY A 417 -3.18 -15.60 0.07
C GLY A 417 -2.02 -16.44 -0.44
N SER A 418 -0.94 -15.78 -0.90
CA SER A 418 0.26 -16.49 -1.38
C SER A 418 0.94 -17.31 -0.29
N LEU A 419 0.98 -16.84 0.96
CA LEU A 419 1.55 -17.59 2.08
C LEU A 419 0.73 -18.84 2.41
N LEU A 420 -0.60 -18.76 2.33
CA LEU A 420 -1.48 -19.91 2.52
C LEU A 420 -1.31 -20.94 1.40
N GLU A 421 -1.20 -20.49 0.15
CA GLU A 421 -0.92 -21.38 -0.98
C GLU A 421 0.42 -22.10 -0.85
N ILE A 422 1.48 -21.39 -0.47
CA ILE A 422 2.80 -21.96 -0.20
C ILE A 422 2.72 -22.99 0.91
N ALA A 423 2.04 -22.67 2.01
CA ALA A 423 1.93 -23.58 3.15
C ALA A 423 1.12 -24.84 2.82
N GLU A 424 0.01 -24.68 2.09
CA GLU A 424 -0.82 -25.79 1.62
C GLU A 424 -0.04 -26.73 0.71
N GLU A 425 0.67 -26.19 -0.31
CA GLU A 425 1.47 -26.99 -1.24
C GLU A 425 2.66 -27.69 -0.54
N ALA A 426 3.28 -27.02 0.44
CA ALA A 426 4.38 -27.58 1.20
C ALA A 426 3.94 -28.58 2.28
N GLY A 427 2.68 -28.58 2.70
CA GLY A 427 2.20 -29.26 3.90
C GLY A 427 2.73 -28.61 5.20
N ALA A 428 3.00 -27.30 5.16
CA ALA A 428 3.46 -26.47 6.28
C ALA A 428 2.28 -25.78 6.98
N VAL A 429 2.56 -25.03 8.05
CA VAL A 429 1.56 -24.24 8.76
C VAL A 429 1.96 -22.77 8.84
N VAL A 430 0.99 -21.86 8.90
CA VAL A 430 1.23 -20.41 9.04
C VAL A 430 0.70 -19.90 10.36
N ARG A 431 1.50 -19.10 11.05
CA ARG A 431 1.12 -18.43 12.29
C ARG A 431 1.24 -16.91 12.08
N PHE A 432 0.09 -16.25 11.95
CA PHE A 432 -0.01 -14.80 11.75
C PHE A 432 -0.08 -14.12 13.12
N ILE A 433 0.94 -13.32 13.44
CA ILE A 433 1.04 -12.63 14.73
C ILE A 433 1.17 -11.14 14.49
N GLY A 434 0.38 -10.33 15.22
CA GLY A 434 0.39 -8.89 15.01
C GLY A 434 -0.64 -8.16 15.86
N ASP A 435 -0.86 -6.90 15.51
CA ASP A 435 -1.92 -6.10 16.10
C ASP A 435 -2.78 -5.47 14.98
N HIS A 436 -3.99 -5.96 14.80
CA HIS A 436 -4.93 -5.50 13.77
C HIS A 436 -5.50 -4.10 14.05
N LYS A 437 -5.28 -3.53 15.24
CA LYS A 437 -5.69 -2.17 15.60
C LYS A 437 -4.57 -1.14 15.47
N GLN A 438 -3.35 -1.57 15.16
CA GLN A 438 -2.25 -0.67 14.76
C GLN A 438 -2.42 -0.22 13.31
N LEU A 439 -1.53 0.67 12.85
CA LEU A 439 -1.52 1.12 11.45
C LEU A 439 -1.48 -0.09 10.51
N GLY A 440 -2.50 -0.22 9.69
CA GLY A 440 -2.62 -1.29 8.71
C GLY A 440 -1.60 -1.19 7.58
N ALA A 441 -1.62 -2.19 6.71
CA ALA A 441 -0.81 -2.22 5.49
C ALA A 441 -1.00 -0.94 4.66
N VAL A 442 0.08 -0.42 4.10
CA VAL A 442 0.04 0.69 3.13
C VAL A 442 -0.63 0.23 1.83
N GLU A 443 -0.54 -1.06 1.55
CA GLU A 443 -1.20 -1.74 0.43
C GLU A 443 -2.52 -2.36 0.88
N ASN A 444 -3.15 -3.13 0.01
CA ASN A 444 -4.38 -3.87 0.21
C ASN A 444 -4.35 -4.70 1.51
N GLY A 445 -4.83 -4.16 2.63
CA GLY A 445 -4.79 -4.75 3.96
C GLY A 445 -6.17 -4.90 4.59
N GLY A 446 -6.19 -5.48 5.79
CA GLY A 446 -7.42 -5.69 6.58
C GLY A 446 -7.78 -7.16 6.79
N LEU A 447 -7.26 -8.07 5.95
CA LEU A 447 -7.58 -9.49 6.04
C LEU A 447 -7.15 -10.11 7.36
N PHE A 448 -5.97 -9.74 7.91
CA PHE A 448 -5.57 -10.20 9.24
C PHE A 448 -6.59 -9.85 10.32
N GLY A 449 -7.15 -8.63 10.28
CA GLY A 449 -8.23 -8.23 11.20
C GLY A 449 -9.50 -9.06 11.04
N ALA A 450 -9.89 -9.39 9.81
CA ALA A 450 -11.00 -10.28 9.53
C ALA A 450 -10.74 -11.70 10.06
N MET A 451 -9.54 -12.25 9.87
CA MET A 451 -9.12 -13.54 10.41
C MET A 451 -9.17 -13.56 11.95
N VAL A 452 -8.68 -12.51 12.60
CA VAL A 452 -8.74 -12.39 14.08
C VAL A 452 -10.19 -12.39 14.59
N ASN A 453 -11.07 -11.62 13.92
CA ASN A 453 -12.48 -11.56 14.28
C ASN A 453 -13.21 -12.91 14.04
N ALA A 454 -12.93 -13.57 12.92
CA ALA A 454 -13.52 -14.85 12.58
C ALA A 454 -13.06 -16.00 13.49
N ALA A 455 -11.85 -15.91 14.06
CA ALA A 455 -11.35 -16.90 15.00
C ALA A 455 -12.13 -16.91 16.33
N GLU A 456 -12.79 -15.80 16.71
CA GLU A 456 -13.61 -15.63 17.92
C GLU A 456 -12.94 -16.16 19.20
N ARG A 457 -11.61 -15.99 19.32
CA ARG A 457 -10.81 -16.56 20.41
C ARG A 457 -10.29 -15.48 21.34
N THR A 458 -10.05 -15.86 22.58
CA THR A 458 -9.43 -15.01 23.61
C THR A 458 -8.08 -15.54 24.10
N ASP A 459 -7.85 -16.82 23.95
CA ASP A 459 -6.60 -17.51 24.36
C ASP A 459 -5.40 -17.22 23.44
N ASN A 460 -5.63 -16.57 22.30
CA ASN A 460 -4.62 -16.08 21.36
C ASN A 460 -4.33 -14.59 21.47
N GLN A 461 -4.80 -13.93 22.54
CA GLN A 461 -4.70 -12.48 22.71
C GLN A 461 -3.88 -12.09 23.94
N LEU A 462 -2.86 -11.25 23.73
CA LEU A 462 -2.08 -10.64 24.82
C LEU A 462 -2.76 -9.36 25.29
N SER A 463 -3.05 -9.27 26.58
CA SER A 463 -3.69 -8.10 27.18
C SER A 463 -2.81 -7.36 28.20
N GLU A 464 -1.70 -7.95 28.61
CA GLU A 464 -0.80 -7.37 29.60
C GLU A 464 0.38 -6.67 28.91
N VAL A 465 0.50 -5.35 29.11
CA VAL A 465 1.62 -4.56 28.56
C VAL A 465 2.78 -4.60 29.55
N VAL A 466 3.89 -5.18 29.15
CA VAL A 466 5.11 -5.34 29.97
C VAL A 466 6.16 -4.26 29.74
N ARG A 467 6.03 -3.47 28.66
CA ARG A 467 7.04 -2.49 28.22
C ARG A 467 7.31 -1.38 29.24
N PHE A 468 6.31 -0.99 30.02
CA PHE A 468 6.41 0.20 30.89
C PHE A 468 6.90 -0.11 32.31
N GLY A 469 7.57 -1.27 32.53
CA GLY A 469 8.33 -1.57 33.75
C GLY A 469 7.54 -1.53 35.06
N GLY A 470 6.23 -1.84 35.00
CA GLY A 470 5.35 -1.83 36.18
C GLY A 470 4.49 -0.56 36.32
N ASP A 471 4.59 0.43 35.42
CA ASP A 471 3.60 1.52 35.36
C ASP A 471 2.26 0.97 34.80
N SER A 472 1.41 0.54 35.75
CA SER A 472 0.10 -0.04 35.44
C SER A 472 -0.86 0.98 34.86
N GLU A 473 -0.72 2.27 35.21
CA GLU A 473 -1.57 3.34 34.70
C GLU A 473 -1.23 3.66 33.24
N GLN A 474 0.06 3.76 32.90
CA GLN A 474 0.49 3.94 31.52
C GLN A 474 0.13 2.73 30.64
N SER A 475 0.28 1.52 31.18
CA SER A 475 -0.11 0.28 30.51
C SER A 475 -1.60 0.27 30.17
N ALA A 476 -2.45 0.54 31.16
CA ALA A 476 -3.90 0.62 30.97
C ALA A 476 -4.31 1.74 30.00
N THR A 477 -3.67 2.91 30.11
CA THR A 477 -3.95 4.05 29.23
C THR A 477 -3.55 3.75 27.79
N SER A 478 -2.43 3.07 27.55
CA SER A 478 -2.01 2.68 26.18
C SER A 478 -2.99 1.71 25.53
N LEU A 479 -3.58 0.79 26.27
CA LEU A 479 -4.62 -0.11 25.78
C LEU A 479 -5.93 0.64 25.47
N ARG A 480 -6.34 1.59 26.32
CA ARG A 480 -7.52 2.44 26.06
C ARG A 480 -7.32 3.32 24.81
N LEU A 481 -6.12 3.88 24.64
CA LEU A 481 -5.77 4.64 23.43
C LEU A 481 -5.89 3.77 22.16
N ARG A 482 -5.45 2.51 22.24
CA ARG A 482 -5.61 1.52 21.16
C ARG A 482 -7.08 1.27 20.79
N GLU A 483 -8.00 1.34 21.76
CA GLU A 483 -9.45 1.23 21.56
C GLU A 483 -10.09 2.52 21.03
N GLY A 484 -9.31 3.60 20.83
CA GLY A 484 -9.80 4.88 20.33
C GLY A 484 -10.38 5.79 21.39
N ASP A 485 -10.11 5.53 22.69
CA ASP A 485 -10.58 6.36 23.79
C ASP A 485 -9.78 7.68 23.83
N SER A 486 -10.40 8.76 23.33
CA SER A 486 -9.79 10.08 23.27
C SER A 486 -9.51 10.70 24.65
N SER A 487 -10.18 10.24 25.71
CA SER A 487 -9.93 10.75 27.08
C SER A 487 -8.52 10.39 27.59
N THR A 488 -7.86 9.44 26.96
CA THR A 488 -6.46 9.07 27.26
C THR A 488 -5.47 10.17 26.92
N PHE A 489 -5.81 11.13 26.06
CA PHE A 489 -4.93 12.27 25.75
C PHE A 489 -4.63 13.13 26.99
N ASP A 490 -5.59 13.28 27.91
CA ASP A 490 -5.39 14.05 29.15
C ASP A 490 -4.26 13.46 29.98
N PHE A 491 -4.17 12.13 30.08
CA PHE A 491 -3.08 11.43 30.77
C PHE A 491 -1.69 11.78 30.20
N TYR A 492 -1.56 11.85 28.87
CA TYR A 492 -0.30 12.20 28.22
C TYR A 492 0.00 13.70 28.28
N LEU A 493 -1.04 14.55 28.22
CA LEU A 493 -0.93 16.00 28.37
C LEU A 493 -0.46 16.39 29.79
N GLU A 494 -1.05 15.82 30.82
CA GLU A 494 -0.70 16.08 32.22
C GLU A 494 0.76 15.73 32.56
N ARG A 495 1.32 14.73 31.85
CA ARG A 495 2.72 14.31 31.98
C ARG A 495 3.68 15.09 31.08
N GLY A 496 3.20 16.03 30.28
CA GLY A 496 4.02 16.79 29.34
C GLY A 496 4.61 15.96 28.18
N TRP A 497 4.01 14.81 27.88
CA TRP A 497 4.48 13.91 26.82
C TRP A 497 3.86 14.22 25.45
N VAL A 498 2.93 15.16 25.41
CA VAL A 498 2.36 15.67 24.16
C VAL A 498 3.00 17.01 23.83
N ASN A 499 3.75 17.05 22.76
CA ASN A 499 4.31 18.29 22.24
C ASN A 499 3.38 18.87 21.17
N GLY A 500 2.79 20.03 21.44
CA GLY A 500 2.04 20.80 20.47
C GLY A 500 2.99 21.53 19.53
N GLY A 501 2.95 21.24 18.23
CA GLY A 501 3.57 22.12 17.23
C GLY A 501 2.58 23.21 16.81
N ALA A 502 3.01 24.47 16.74
CA ALA A 502 2.21 25.50 16.10
C ALA A 502 1.97 25.12 14.64
N ARG A 503 0.69 25.06 14.22
CA ARG A 503 0.37 25.05 12.79
C ARG A 503 0.68 26.45 12.29
N SER A 504 1.83 26.63 11.63
CA SER A 504 2.14 27.83 10.85
C SER A 504 1.38 27.81 9.53
#